data_612f7fd7f99ecd14df4c71d923087961
#
_entry.id   612f7fd7f99ecd14df4c71d923087961
#
_cell.length_a   1.000
_cell.length_b   1.000
_cell.length_c   1.000
_cell.angle_alpha   90.00
_cell.angle_beta   90.00
_cell.angle_gamma   90.00
#
_symmetry.space_group_name_H-M   'P 1'
#
loop_
_entity.id
_entity.type
_entity.pdbx_description
1 polymer ?
#
loop_
_entity_poly.entity_id
_entity_poly.type
_entity_poly.pdbx_seq_one_letter_code
_entity_poly.pdbx_strand_id
1 'polypeptide(L)'
;TMNDTFIEQIVDAAKAAIDKAVELGVADPNRTCVGGHSYGAFMTANLMAHSDLFKAGVARSGAYNRTLTPFGFQSERRPYWQAKGIYHAISPFLHADKINEPLLLIHGENDNNSGTFPIQSKRMYQAIKGNGGTVRLCMLPHESHGYRARQSVLHTQAEMIEWLNKYVKNAKPESTD
;
A
#
# COMPACT_ATOMS: atom_id res chain seq x y z
N THR A 1 -3.69 -18.49 17.77
CA THR A 1 -2.85 -17.50 18.47
C THR A 1 -3.11 -16.14 17.89
N MET A 2 -3.33 -15.17 18.74
CA MET A 2 -3.54 -13.78 18.36
C MET A 2 -2.21 -13.17 17.92
N ASN A 3 -2.19 -12.41 16.81
CA ASN A 3 -0.98 -11.78 16.33
C ASN A 3 -0.95 -10.31 16.78
N ASP A 4 -0.13 -9.98 17.76
CA ASP A 4 0.06 -8.63 18.27
C ASP A 4 1.35 -7.95 17.74
N THR A 5 2.15 -8.66 16.95
CA THR A 5 3.40 -8.19 16.32
C THR A 5 3.29 -8.18 14.79
N PHE A 6 2.12 -7.81 14.27
CA PHE A 6 1.83 -7.91 12.84
C PHE A 6 2.75 -7.01 12.00
N ILE A 7 2.97 -5.77 12.44
CA ILE A 7 3.78 -4.80 11.69
C ILE A 7 5.24 -5.26 11.65
N GLU A 8 5.79 -5.65 12.77
CA GLU A 8 7.16 -6.14 12.87
C GLU A 8 7.38 -7.35 11.94
N GLN A 9 6.44 -8.29 11.95
CA GLN A 9 6.54 -9.48 11.10
C GLN A 9 6.51 -9.17 9.60
N ILE A 10 5.66 -8.25 9.15
CA ILE A 10 5.61 -7.90 7.72
C ILE A 10 6.85 -7.11 7.28
N VAL A 11 7.38 -6.24 8.14
CA VAL A 11 8.61 -5.47 7.85
C VAL A 11 9.82 -6.40 7.81
N ASP A 12 9.97 -7.28 8.79
CA ASP A 12 11.07 -8.25 8.84
C ASP A 12 11.04 -9.21 7.64
N ALA A 13 9.85 -9.69 7.28
CA ALA A 13 9.67 -10.56 6.10
C ALA A 13 10.03 -9.85 4.80
N ALA A 14 9.60 -8.59 4.64
CA ALA A 14 9.93 -7.78 3.47
C ALA A 14 11.43 -7.51 3.38
N LYS A 15 12.05 -7.13 4.51
CA LYS A 15 13.50 -6.90 4.59
C LYS A 15 14.28 -8.16 4.23
N ALA A 16 13.93 -9.30 4.80
CA ALA A 16 14.59 -10.58 4.52
C ALA A 16 14.50 -10.96 3.02
N ALA A 17 13.35 -10.70 2.39
CA ALA A 17 13.16 -10.94 0.96
C ALA A 17 14.06 -10.04 0.09
N ILE A 18 14.17 -8.75 0.43
CA ILE A 18 15.04 -7.80 -0.25
C ILE A 18 16.51 -8.21 -0.07
N ASP A 19 16.93 -8.44 1.19
CA ASP A 19 18.31 -8.83 1.51
C ASP A 19 18.71 -10.08 0.71
N LYS A 20 17.81 -11.07 0.61
CA LYS A 20 18.07 -12.28 -0.16
C LYS A 20 18.19 -12.03 -1.66
N ALA A 21 17.35 -11.16 -2.21
CA ALA A 21 17.42 -10.80 -3.64
C ALA A 21 18.70 -10.02 -3.96
N VAL A 22 19.16 -9.16 -3.05
CA VAL A 22 20.45 -8.44 -3.16
C VAL A 22 21.63 -9.40 -3.06
N GLU A 23 21.62 -10.33 -2.07
CA GLU A 23 22.65 -11.37 -1.92
C GLU A 23 22.78 -12.21 -3.21
N LEU A 24 21.66 -12.52 -3.86
CA LEU A 24 21.65 -13.25 -5.14
C LEU A 24 22.10 -12.40 -6.34
N GLY A 25 22.33 -11.11 -6.17
CA GLY A 25 22.75 -10.20 -7.24
C GLY A 25 21.64 -9.84 -8.24
N VAL A 26 20.37 -10.09 -7.90
CA VAL A 26 19.23 -9.84 -8.79
C VAL A 26 18.41 -8.60 -8.43
N ALA A 27 18.73 -7.92 -7.34
CA ALA A 27 18.07 -6.68 -6.90
C ALA A 27 19.07 -5.60 -6.50
N ASP A 28 18.69 -4.36 -6.76
CA ASP A 28 19.38 -3.16 -6.27
C ASP A 28 18.57 -2.61 -5.08
N PRO A 29 19.12 -2.56 -3.86
CA PRO A 29 18.40 -2.09 -2.68
C PRO A 29 17.93 -0.64 -2.80
N ASN A 30 18.59 0.18 -3.62
CA ASN A 30 18.21 1.56 -3.89
C ASN A 30 17.12 1.71 -4.97
N ARG A 31 16.68 0.62 -5.58
CA ARG A 31 15.66 0.59 -6.63
C ARG A 31 14.60 -0.48 -6.38
N THR A 32 14.21 -0.64 -5.13
CA THR A 32 13.11 -1.52 -4.71
C THR A 32 11.79 -0.78 -4.68
N CYS A 33 10.73 -1.48 -5.04
CA CYS A 33 9.36 -1.00 -4.89
C CYS A 33 8.47 -2.10 -4.29
N VAL A 34 7.35 -1.69 -3.73
CA VAL A 34 6.35 -2.61 -3.20
C VAL A 34 5.00 -2.38 -3.88
N GLY A 35 4.28 -3.44 -4.16
CA GLY A 35 2.95 -3.29 -4.75
C GLY A 35 2.07 -4.50 -4.50
N GLY A 36 0.76 -4.25 -4.56
CA GLY A 36 -0.20 -5.32 -4.37
C GLY A 36 -1.64 -4.89 -4.65
N HIS A 37 -2.52 -5.88 -4.60
CA HIS A 37 -3.95 -5.72 -4.78
C HIS A 37 -4.68 -6.23 -3.54
N SER A 38 -5.76 -5.54 -3.14
CA SER A 38 -6.60 -5.95 -2.02
C SER A 38 -5.79 -6.00 -0.70
N TYR A 39 -5.61 -7.17 -0.11
CA TYR A 39 -4.74 -7.36 1.04
C TYR A 39 -3.28 -6.97 0.74
N GLY A 40 -2.80 -7.22 -0.48
CA GLY A 40 -1.48 -6.76 -0.92
C GLY A 40 -1.35 -5.24 -0.95
N ALA A 41 -2.41 -4.50 -1.28
CA ALA A 41 -2.42 -3.04 -1.21
C ALA A 41 -2.41 -2.53 0.23
N PHE A 42 -3.13 -3.19 1.13
CA PHE A 42 -3.07 -2.96 2.57
C PHE A 42 -1.66 -3.19 3.11
N MET A 43 -1.00 -4.29 2.73
CA MET A 43 0.39 -4.55 3.09
C MET A 43 1.35 -3.51 2.52
N THR A 44 1.18 -3.12 1.23
CA THR A 44 1.98 -2.07 0.60
C THR A 44 1.96 -0.79 1.41
N ALA A 45 0.78 -0.29 1.76
CA ALA A 45 0.65 0.95 2.51
C ALA A 45 1.20 0.84 3.95
N ASN A 46 1.07 -0.33 4.60
CA ASN A 46 1.69 -0.55 5.91
C ASN A 46 3.22 -0.57 5.83
N LEU A 47 3.79 -1.26 4.84
CA LEU A 47 5.24 -1.29 4.63
C LEU A 47 5.81 0.11 4.35
N MET A 48 5.10 0.92 3.57
CA MET A 48 5.45 2.31 3.30
C MET A 48 5.34 3.23 4.54
N ALA A 49 4.39 2.93 5.45
CA ALA A 49 4.19 3.72 6.67
C ALA A 49 5.12 3.31 7.82
N HIS A 50 5.72 2.13 7.77
CA HIS A 50 6.48 1.55 8.88
C HIS A 50 7.90 1.14 8.51
N SER A 51 8.38 1.46 7.30
CA SER A 51 9.75 1.19 6.88
C SER A 51 10.18 2.09 5.71
N ASP A 52 11.48 2.29 5.55
CA ASP A 52 12.12 3.03 4.44
C ASP A 52 12.73 2.04 3.40
N LEU A 53 12.19 0.83 3.31
CA LEU A 53 12.72 -0.25 2.45
C LEU A 53 12.48 -0.02 0.96
N PHE A 54 11.55 0.85 0.60
CA PHE A 54 11.05 0.99 -0.77
C PHE A 54 11.15 2.42 -1.28
N LYS A 55 11.44 2.61 -2.55
CA LYS A 55 11.49 3.93 -3.21
C LYS A 55 10.14 4.39 -3.78
N ALA A 56 9.19 3.49 -3.93
CA ALA A 56 7.82 3.80 -4.31
C ALA A 56 6.88 2.62 -3.99
N GLY A 57 5.59 2.93 -3.89
CA GLY A 57 4.52 1.95 -3.71
C GLY A 57 3.44 2.01 -4.79
N VAL A 58 2.81 0.86 -5.05
CA VAL A 58 1.61 0.74 -5.90
C VAL A 58 0.56 -0.08 -5.18
N ALA A 59 -0.51 0.56 -4.73
CA ALA A 59 -1.57 -0.06 -3.94
C ALA A 59 -2.90 -0.04 -4.69
N ARG A 60 -3.45 -1.23 -5.00
CA ARG A 60 -4.67 -1.37 -5.81
C ARG A 60 -5.81 -1.94 -4.98
N SER A 61 -6.97 -1.26 -4.97
CA SER A 61 -8.20 -1.67 -4.26
C SER A 61 -7.95 -2.11 -2.82
N GLY A 62 -7.23 -1.30 -2.05
CA GLY A 62 -6.82 -1.62 -0.69
C GLY A 62 -7.80 -1.17 0.39
N ALA A 63 -7.57 -1.68 1.60
CA ALA A 63 -8.21 -1.24 2.83
C ALA A 63 -7.17 -0.58 3.74
N TYR A 64 -7.26 0.72 3.94
CA TYR A 64 -6.22 1.48 4.63
C TYR A 64 -6.61 1.92 6.04
N ASN A 65 -7.90 1.89 6.36
CA ASN A 65 -8.39 2.11 7.71
C ASN A 65 -9.20 0.91 8.18
N ARG A 66 -8.61 0.09 9.03
CA ARG A 66 -9.22 -1.15 9.54
C ARG A 66 -10.30 -0.91 10.60
N THR A 67 -10.40 0.29 11.14
CA THR A 67 -11.52 0.64 12.05
C THR A 67 -12.87 0.64 11.31
N LEU A 68 -12.86 0.74 9.97
CA LEU A 68 -14.05 0.60 9.13
C LEU A 68 -14.48 -0.86 8.89
N THR A 69 -13.69 -1.83 9.34
CA THR A 69 -14.02 -3.27 9.34
C THR A 69 -13.87 -3.83 10.75
N PRO A 70 -14.70 -3.39 11.71
CA PRO A 70 -14.42 -3.54 13.13
C PRO A 70 -14.68 -4.95 13.71
N PHE A 71 -15.16 -5.89 12.90
CA PHE A 71 -15.48 -7.25 13.33
C PHE A 71 -14.52 -8.30 12.78
N GLY A 72 -13.26 -7.94 12.66
CA GLY A 72 -12.19 -8.81 12.18
C GLY A 72 -11.89 -8.64 10.69
N PHE A 73 -10.75 -9.16 10.29
CA PHE A 73 -10.29 -9.21 8.90
C PHE A 73 -9.17 -10.25 8.78
N GLN A 74 -9.15 -10.97 7.66
CA GLN A 74 -8.18 -12.05 7.43
C GLN A 74 -8.15 -13.03 8.63
N SER A 75 -6.99 -13.18 9.28
CA SER A 75 -6.81 -14.04 10.46
C SER A 75 -7.11 -13.35 11.79
N GLU A 76 -7.30 -12.02 11.83
CA GLU A 76 -7.69 -11.32 13.04
C GLU A 76 -9.20 -11.54 13.31
N ARG A 77 -9.51 -12.20 14.41
CA ARG A 77 -10.88 -12.56 14.79
C ARG A 77 -11.45 -11.68 15.90
N ARG A 78 -10.59 -10.91 16.58
CA ARG A 78 -11.03 -9.99 17.62
C ARG A 78 -11.76 -8.80 17.00
N PRO A 79 -12.90 -8.37 17.51
CA PRO A 79 -13.50 -7.11 17.12
C PRO A 79 -12.63 -5.93 17.59
N TYR A 80 -12.81 -4.79 16.93
CA TYR A 80 -12.04 -3.56 17.19
C TYR A 80 -11.95 -3.22 18.69
N TRP A 81 -13.05 -3.30 19.40
CA TRP A 81 -13.11 -2.91 20.82
C TRP A 81 -12.28 -3.82 21.75
N GLN A 82 -11.97 -5.03 21.33
CA GLN A 82 -11.10 -5.97 22.05
C GLN A 82 -9.62 -5.82 21.68
N ALA A 83 -9.31 -5.25 20.51
CA ALA A 83 -7.95 -5.16 20.00
C ALA A 83 -7.64 -3.78 19.37
N LYS A 84 -8.09 -2.69 20.02
CA LYS A 84 -7.96 -1.32 19.50
C LYS A 84 -6.53 -0.98 19.05
N GLY A 85 -5.51 -1.33 19.87
CA GLY A 85 -4.12 -1.08 19.56
C GLY A 85 -3.68 -1.72 18.24
N ILE A 86 -4.11 -2.97 18.00
CA ILE A 86 -3.79 -3.69 16.76
C ILE A 86 -4.45 -3.03 15.56
N TYR A 87 -5.75 -2.74 15.64
CA TYR A 87 -6.47 -2.07 14.56
C TYR A 87 -5.86 -0.72 14.21
N HIS A 88 -5.39 0.05 15.20
CA HIS A 88 -4.69 1.31 14.97
C HIS A 88 -3.31 1.06 14.32
N ALA A 89 -2.52 0.17 14.88
CA ALA A 89 -1.18 -0.12 14.36
C ALA A 89 -1.18 -0.56 12.89
N ILE A 90 -2.14 -1.43 12.51
CA ILE A 90 -2.25 -1.95 11.14
C ILE A 90 -3.09 -1.08 10.20
N SER A 91 -3.55 0.09 10.62
CA SER A 91 -4.28 1.03 9.76
C SER A 91 -3.32 2.08 9.18
N PRO A 92 -2.76 1.89 7.97
CA PRO A 92 -1.79 2.83 7.42
C PRO A 92 -2.35 4.24 7.24
N PHE A 93 -3.68 4.40 7.17
CA PHE A 93 -4.35 5.69 7.20
C PHE A 93 -3.99 6.51 8.45
N LEU A 94 -3.85 5.87 9.61
CA LEU A 94 -3.49 6.52 10.88
C LEU A 94 -1.99 6.87 10.97
N HIS A 95 -1.20 6.42 10.01
CA HIS A 95 0.23 6.64 9.90
C HIS A 95 0.60 7.29 8.54
N ALA A 96 -0.37 7.95 7.91
CA ALA A 96 -0.19 8.56 6.59
C ALA A 96 0.86 9.69 6.59
N ASP A 97 1.10 10.31 7.74
CA ASP A 97 2.15 11.29 8.01
C ASP A 97 3.57 10.72 7.91
N LYS A 98 3.71 9.39 7.98
CA LYS A 98 4.99 8.68 7.88
C LYS A 98 5.28 8.15 6.48
N ILE A 99 4.34 8.28 5.54
CA ILE A 99 4.56 7.85 4.16
C ILE A 99 5.28 8.97 3.41
N ASN A 100 6.59 8.85 3.32
CA ASN A 100 7.48 9.83 2.70
C ASN A 100 7.70 9.53 1.21
N GLU A 101 7.73 8.26 0.81
CA GLU A 101 7.95 7.83 -0.55
C GLU A 101 6.67 7.89 -1.39
N PRO A 102 6.80 8.05 -2.72
CA PRO A 102 5.67 8.14 -3.63
C PRO A 102 4.75 6.92 -3.61
N LEU A 103 3.44 7.13 -3.44
CA LEU A 103 2.43 6.07 -3.43
C LEU A 103 1.37 6.28 -4.53
N LEU A 104 1.26 5.29 -5.44
CA LEU A 104 0.18 5.22 -6.44
C LEU A 104 -0.98 4.39 -5.87
N LEU A 105 -2.15 5.00 -5.80
CA LEU A 105 -3.41 4.35 -5.44
C LEU A 105 -4.26 4.16 -6.70
N ILE A 106 -4.72 2.93 -6.96
CA ILE A 106 -5.65 2.61 -8.05
C ILE A 106 -6.86 1.90 -7.46
N HIS A 107 -8.08 2.28 -7.85
CA HIS A 107 -9.30 1.70 -7.28
C HIS A 107 -10.45 1.69 -8.27
N GLY A 108 -11.21 0.59 -8.30
CA GLY A 108 -12.45 0.51 -9.06
C GLY A 108 -13.57 1.31 -8.39
N GLU A 109 -14.29 2.16 -9.13
CA GLU A 109 -15.34 3.02 -8.56
C GLU A 109 -16.51 2.24 -7.98
N ASN A 110 -16.77 1.04 -8.52
CA ASN A 110 -17.84 0.15 -8.10
C ASN A 110 -17.35 -1.00 -7.21
N ASP A 111 -16.18 -0.85 -6.57
CA ASP A 111 -15.70 -1.85 -5.62
C ASP A 111 -16.68 -1.96 -4.44
N ASN A 112 -17.32 -3.11 -4.34
CA ASN A 112 -18.30 -3.46 -3.32
C ASN A 112 -17.81 -4.54 -2.35
N ASN A 113 -16.53 -4.88 -2.38
CA ASN A 113 -15.94 -5.77 -1.39
C ASN A 113 -15.93 -5.07 -0.02
N SER A 114 -16.47 -5.74 0.98
CA SER A 114 -16.79 -5.17 2.30
C SER A 114 -15.63 -4.48 3.04
N GLY A 115 -14.39 -4.88 2.75
CA GLY A 115 -13.19 -4.28 3.37
C GLY A 115 -12.58 -3.14 2.57
N THR A 116 -12.88 -3.04 1.28
CA THR A 116 -12.13 -2.22 0.31
C THR A 116 -13.00 -1.23 -0.47
N PHE A 117 -14.08 -0.74 0.11
CA PHE A 117 -14.88 0.30 -0.56
C PHE A 117 -14.01 1.46 -1.03
N PRO A 118 -14.32 2.12 -2.16
CA PRO A 118 -13.52 3.19 -2.76
C PRO A 118 -13.18 4.35 -1.83
N ILE A 119 -13.98 4.55 -0.78
CA ILE A 119 -13.72 5.55 0.27
C ILE A 119 -12.36 5.34 0.93
N GLN A 120 -11.87 4.11 1.04
CA GLN A 120 -10.56 3.76 1.59
C GLN A 120 -9.44 4.49 0.84
N SER A 121 -9.38 4.34 -0.49
CA SER A 121 -8.36 5.01 -1.31
C SER A 121 -8.55 6.53 -1.35
N LYS A 122 -9.79 7.00 -1.43
CA LYS A 122 -10.08 8.45 -1.46
C LYS A 122 -9.58 9.14 -0.17
N ARG A 123 -9.81 8.55 0.99
CA ARG A 123 -9.36 9.10 2.28
C ARG A 123 -7.86 8.94 2.47
N MET A 124 -7.28 7.82 2.06
CA MET A 124 -5.82 7.63 2.09
C MET A 124 -5.09 8.65 1.22
N TYR A 125 -5.57 8.92 0.01
CA TYR A 125 -5.07 9.98 -0.86
C TYR A 125 -5.10 11.35 -0.17
N GLN A 126 -6.24 11.71 0.44
CA GLN A 126 -6.38 12.99 1.14
C GLN A 126 -5.41 13.11 2.33
N ALA A 127 -5.24 12.02 3.09
CA ALA A 127 -4.35 12.00 4.24
C ALA A 127 -2.88 12.20 3.84
N ILE A 128 -2.39 11.43 2.86
CA ILE A 128 -1.00 11.55 2.39
C ILE A 128 -0.76 12.95 1.78
N LYS A 129 -1.67 13.39 0.90
CA LYS A 129 -1.55 14.71 0.27
C LYS A 129 -1.59 15.85 1.27
N GLY A 130 -2.47 15.77 2.28
CA GLY A 130 -2.59 16.77 3.33
C GLY A 130 -1.34 16.87 4.22
N ASN A 131 -0.59 15.79 4.38
CA ASN A 131 0.70 15.76 5.06
C ASN A 131 1.89 16.12 4.15
N GLY A 132 1.66 16.53 2.90
CA GLY A 132 2.71 16.93 1.97
C GLY A 132 3.35 15.78 1.19
N GLY A 133 2.89 14.54 1.38
CA GLY A 133 3.42 13.36 0.70
C GLY A 133 3.10 13.32 -0.81
N THR A 134 3.91 12.59 -1.55
CA THR A 134 3.72 12.37 -2.99
C THR A 134 2.75 11.23 -3.23
N VAL A 135 1.56 11.52 -3.70
CA VAL A 135 0.51 10.52 -3.92
C VAL A 135 -0.28 10.81 -5.20
N ARG A 136 -0.65 9.76 -5.91
CA ARG A 136 -1.57 9.80 -7.06
C ARG A 136 -2.73 8.84 -6.80
N LEU A 137 -3.94 9.25 -7.13
CA LEU A 137 -5.14 8.41 -7.10
C LEU A 137 -5.70 8.26 -8.50
N CYS A 138 -5.79 7.03 -8.98
CA CYS A 138 -6.46 6.66 -10.23
C CYS A 138 -7.74 5.89 -9.90
N MET A 139 -8.90 6.48 -10.23
CA MET A 139 -10.20 5.83 -10.09
C MET A 139 -10.61 5.24 -11.43
N LEU A 140 -10.97 3.96 -11.44
CA LEU A 140 -11.38 3.24 -12.64
C LEU A 140 -12.91 3.19 -12.73
N PRO A 141 -13.52 3.93 -13.67
CA PRO A 141 -14.98 3.96 -13.82
C PRO A 141 -15.54 2.56 -14.08
N HIS A 142 -16.65 2.25 -13.42
CA HIS A 142 -17.42 1.01 -13.57
C HIS A 142 -16.70 -0.29 -13.15
N GLU A 143 -15.43 -0.23 -12.72
CA GLU A 143 -14.71 -1.40 -12.25
C GLU A 143 -15.07 -1.72 -10.79
N SER A 144 -15.19 -3.01 -10.52
CA SER A 144 -15.38 -3.56 -9.18
C SER A 144 -14.03 -3.85 -8.51
N HIS A 145 -13.99 -4.76 -7.52
CA HIS A 145 -12.78 -5.15 -6.83
C HIS A 145 -11.69 -5.72 -7.76
N GLY A 146 -12.07 -6.46 -8.81
CA GLY A 146 -11.18 -6.95 -9.87
C GLY A 146 -11.46 -6.21 -11.19
N TYR A 147 -10.42 -5.65 -11.80
CA TYR A 147 -10.54 -4.89 -13.04
C TYR A 147 -10.65 -5.83 -14.24
N ARG A 148 -11.67 -5.65 -15.07
CA ARG A 148 -12.00 -6.58 -16.17
C ARG A 148 -12.04 -5.91 -17.54
N ALA A 149 -12.44 -4.65 -17.64
CA ALA A 149 -12.48 -3.96 -18.91
C ALA A 149 -11.05 -3.80 -19.47
N ARG A 150 -10.87 -4.15 -20.75
CA ARG A 150 -9.56 -4.05 -21.41
C ARG A 150 -8.92 -2.68 -21.24
N GLN A 151 -9.70 -1.61 -21.35
CA GLN A 151 -9.24 -0.23 -21.20
C GLN A 151 -8.73 0.03 -19.77
N SER A 152 -9.47 -0.42 -18.76
CA SER A 152 -9.07 -0.27 -17.36
C SER A 152 -7.79 -1.04 -17.04
N VAL A 153 -7.66 -2.27 -17.56
CA VAL A 153 -6.45 -3.07 -17.39
C VAL A 153 -5.25 -2.39 -18.04
N LEU A 154 -5.38 -1.94 -19.30
CA LEU A 154 -4.29 -1.25 -20.00
C LEU A 154 -3.93 0.08 -19.33
N HIS A 155 -4.93 0.85 -18.86
CA HIS A 155 -4.69 2.09 -18.13
C HIS A 155 -3.97 1.82 -16.80
N THR A 156 -4.38 0.80 -16.05
CA THR A 156 -3.70 0.36 -14.84
C THR A 156 -2.23 0.02 -15.09
N GLN A 157 -1.95 -0.72 -16.17
CA GLN A 157 -0.56 -1.06 -16.53
C GLN A 157 0.26 0.19 -16.89
N ALA A 158 -0.31 1.10 -17.67
CA ALA A 158 0.35 2.36 -18.04
C ALA A 158 0.70 3.20 -16.80
N GLU A 159 -0.26 3.42 -15.91
CA GLU A 159 -0.06 4.16 -14.64
C GLU A 159 1.06 3.53 -13.80
N MET A 160 1.07 2.22 -13.66
CA MET A 160 2.10 1.49 -12.90
C MET A 160 3.49 1.65 -13.53
N ILE A 161 3.59 1.47 -14.86
CA ILE A 161 4.87 1.58 -15.59
C ILE A 161 5.42 3.01 -15.49
N GLU A 162 4.59 4.01 -15.71
CA GLU A 162 4.99 5.42 -15.62
C GLU A 162 5.45 5.78 -14.21
N TRP A 163 4.70 5.33 -13.19
CA TRP A 163 5.04 5.55 -11.78
C TRP A 163 6.39 4.94 -11.41
N LEU A 164 6.59 3.68 -11.75
CA LEU A 164 7.83 2.97 -11.46
C LEU A 164 9.02 3.49 -12.27
N ASN A 165 8.81 3.89 -13.52
CA ASN A 165 9.85 4.54 -14.30
C ASN A 165 10.29 5.86 -13.67
N LYS A 166 9.34 6.66 -13.19
CA LYS A 166 9.61 7.97 -12.60
C LYS A 166 10.32 7.88 -11.25
N TYR A 167 9.85 7.02 -10.36
CA TYR A 167 10.26 7.04 -8.96
C TYR A 167 11.21 5.91 -8.54
N VAL A 168 11.41 4.91 -9.39
CA VAL A 168 12.30 3.78 -9.11
C VAL A 168 13.38 3.65 -10.16
N LYS A 169 13.01 3.43 -11.43
CA LYS A 169 13.99 3.15 -12.50
C LYS A 169 14.87 4.35 -12.82
N ASN A 170 14.28 5.55 -12.95
CA ASN A 170 14.93 6.79 -13.33
C ASN A 170 15.02 7.79 -12.15
N ALA A 171 14.84 7.33 -10.92
CA ALA A 171 15.01 8.16 -9.74
C ALA A 171 16.44 8.72 -9.74
N LYS A 172 16.55 10.03 -9.54
CA LYS A 172 17.87 10.63 -9.33
C LYS A 172 18.41 10.15 -7.98
N PRO A 173 19.71 9.87 -7.86
CA PRO A 173 20.32 9.65 -6.55
C PRO A 173 19.98 10.82 -5.62
N GLU A 174 19.67 10.53 -4.38
CA GLU A 174 19.53 11.58 -3.38
C GLU A 174 20.85 12.35 -3.32
N SER A 175 20.79 13.68 -3.47
CA SER A 175 21.96 14.52 -3.24
C SER A 175 22.35 14.36 -1.77
N THR A 176 23.50 13.78 -1.53
CA THR A 176 24.15 13.81 -0.20
C THR A 176 24.72 15.21 -0.02
N ASP A 177 23.85 16.14 0.42
CA ASP A 177 24.28 17.42 0.97
C ASP A 177 24.52 17.31 2.48
#